data_cc71fa623af139d9ca931950fb469435
#
_entry.id   cc71fa623af139d9ca931950fb469435
#
_cell.length_a   1.000
_cell.length_b   1.000
_cell.length_c   1.000
_cell.angle_alpha   90.00
_cell.angle_beta   90.00
_cell.angle_gamma   90.00
#
_symmetry.space_group_name_H-M   'P 1'
#
loop_
_entity.id
_entity.type
_entity.pdbx_description
1 polymer ?
#
loop_
_entity_poly.entity_id
_entity_poly.type
_entity_poly.pdbx_seq_one_letter_code
_entity_poly.pdbx_strand_id
1 'polypeptide(L)'
;MGRTFAFVDESGNHDLDTTKSGSSGYFVVCSVIVGEKYLQQAAELAESIRARNFQTGEIKSSNLKPKDSDRRKRILLELTELPVKLFFTVVDKSRVHSDGGLRFKQPFIKYVNGLLYQRLFNHCENLHMTVDEHGGPEFQAGLKAYVEARYVDDLFREEAFQTKSSKDEVLIQVADFFAGSIAQVYEGKAPDDVVGAYKTILRESTLGILEWPPKYQSLVPAMDATAYADYRVHQAAIKQADRFTDKMGPHPDEDQRLQLCILDYLRFRSEFVSDDYVSTAEIVDHLNDRGFGDVGEQRIRSSGIAKLRDAEVIIASCQKGYKFPKTRADINDFLELAASQIVPLLDRVKKARGVYLLSSVGEYDVLAGDEFAQLRMLLSSLDALRDSEPLA
;
A
#
# COMPACT_ATOMS: atom_id res chain seq x y z
N MET A 1 4.15 6.82 22.73
CA MET A 1 4.01 7.34 21.34
C MET A 1 2.91 8.39 21.33
N GLY A 2 2.98 9.43 20.46
CA GLY A 2 1.92 10.43 20.32
C GLY A 2 0.69 9.85 19.63
N ARG A 3 -0.47 10.51 19.79
CA ARG A 3 -1.71 10.14 19.11
C ARG A 3 -1.62 10.44 17.61
N THR A 4 -2.29 9.61 16.81
CA THR A 4 -2.47 9.83 15.37
C THR A 4 -3.93 10.16 15.09
N PHE A 5 -4.19 11.16 14.27
CA PHE A 5 -5.53 11.57 13.88
C PHE A 5 -5.75 11.29 12.40
N ALA A 6 -6.92 10.76 12.06
CA ALA A 6 -7.34 10.51 10.69
C ALA A 6 -8.70 11.15 10.43
N PHE A 7 -8.79 11.96 9.37
CA PHE A 7 -10.01 12.62 8.92
C PHE A 7 -10.43 12.00 7.59
N VAL A 8 -11.67 11.51 7.52
CA VAL A 8 -12.11 10.67 6.40
C VAL A 8 -13.34 11.26 5.75
N ASP A 9 -13.32 11.31 4.42
CA ASP A 9 -14.46 11.64 3.58
C ASP A 9 -14.41 10.85 2.27
N GLU A 10 -15.51 10.81 1.53
CA GLU A 10 -15.66 10.07 0.30
C GLU A 10 -16.09 10.90 -0.89
N SER A 11 -15.85 10.38 -2.09
CA SER A 11 -16.32 10.91 -3.37
C SER A 11 -16.95 9.82 -4.21
N GLY A 12 -18.06 10.13 -4.83
CA GLY A 12 -18.87 9.22 -5.61
C GLY A 12 -20.19 8.88 -4.92
N ASN A 13 -21.02 8.06 -5.56
CA ASN A 13 -22.26 7.56 -4.97
C ASN A 13 -22.23 6.04 -4.81
N HIS A 14 -23.12 5.53 -3.98
CA HIS A 14 -23.22 4.09 -3.66
C HIS A 14 -23.94 3.26 -4.73
N ASP A 15 -24.61 3.89 -5.72
CA ASP A 15 -25.40 3.18 -6.73
C ASP A 15 -24.46 2.36 -7.63
N LEU A 16 -24.64 1.04 -7.64
CA LEU A 16 -23.87 0.12 -8.47
C LEU A 16 -24.28 0.16 -9.95
N ASP A 17 -25.46 0.70 -10.27
CA ASP A 17 -25.87 0.93 -11.65
C ASP A 17 -25.20 2.19 -12.20
N THR A 18 -24.05 2.01 -12.81
CA THR A 18 -23.24 3.09 -13.39
C THR A 18 -23.84 3.67 -14.69
N THR A 19 -24.90 3.09 -15.22
CA THR A 19 -25.58 3.59 -16.44
C THR A 19 -26.54 4.73 -16.15
N LYS A 20 -26.96 4.90 -14.90
CA LYS A 20 -27.86 5.97 -14.48
C LYS A 20 -27.17 7.34 -14.58
N SER A 21 -27.93 8.33 -15.02
CA SER A 21 -27.47 9.73 -15.04
C SER A 21 -27.08 10.18 -13.64
N GLY A 22 -25.89 10.74 -13.50
CA GLY A 22 -25.33 11.18 -12.20
C GLY A 22 -24.66 10.06 -11.37
N SER A 23 -24.65 8.81 -11.86
CA SER A 23 -23.89 7.75 -11.23
C SER A 23 -22.41 7.91 -11.56
N SER A 24 -21.54 7.63 -10.56
CA SER A 24 -20.09 7.54 -10.71
C SER A 24 -19.69 6.11 -11.03
N GLY A 25 -18.65 5.90 -11.84
CA GLY A 25 -18.04 4.57 -12.07
C GLY A 25 -17.23 4.07 -10.87
N TYR A 26 -16.71 5.03 -10.10
CA TYR A 26 -15.86 4.77 -8.95
C TYR A 26 -16.43 5.40 -7.67
N PHE A 27 -16.07 4.79 -6.54
CA PHE A 27 -16.30 5.35 -5.22
C PHE A 27 -14.94 5.42 -4.51
N VAL A 28 -14.57 6.60 -4.05
CA VAL A 28 -13.25 6.85 -3.47
C VAL A 28 -13.40 7.32 -2.05
N VAL A 29 -12.71 6.70 -1.12
CA VAL A 29 -12.60 7.14 0.28
C VAL A 29 -11.18 7.64 0.50
N CYS A 30 -11.03 8.82 1.07
CA CYS A 30 -9.75 9.42 1.42
C CYS A 30 -9.63 9.58 2.92
N SER A 31 -8.46 9.27 3.45
CA SER A 31 -8.05 9.60 4.82
C SER A 31 -6.91 10.60 4.80
N VAL A 32 -7.07 11.71 5.52
CA VAL A 32 -6.04 12.69 5.85
C VAL A 32 -5.50 12.35 7.23
N ILE A 33 -4.24 11.93 7.30
CA ILE A 33 -3.59 11.41 8.51
C ILE A 33 -2.60 12.42 9.02
N VAL A 34 -2.66 12.76 10.32
CA VAL A 34 -1.79 13.75 10.95
C VAL A 34 -1.39 13.32 12.35
N GLY A 35 -0.11 13.47 12.69
CA GLY A 35 0.37 13.27 14.06
C GLY A 35 -0.06 14.39 14.99
N GLU A 36 -0.29 14.07 16.27
CA GLU A 36 -0.78 15.01 17.30
C GLU A 36 -0.03 16.35 17.33
N LYS A 37 1.30 16.30 17.24
CA LYS A 37 2.15 17.50 17.25
C LYS A 37 1.91 18.48 16.11
N TYR A 38 1.33 18.01 15.00
CA TYR A 38 1.08 18.81 13.81
C TYR A 38 -0.39 19.13 13.59
N LEU A 39 -1.30 18.61 14.42
CA LEU A 39 -2.74 18.71 14.22
C LEU A 39 -3.22 20.16 14.12
N GLN A 40 -2.82 20.99 15.06
CA GLN A 40 -3.20 22.38 15.07
C GLN A 40 -2.65 23.15 13.86
N GLN A 41 -1.38 22.92 13.53
CA GLN A 41 -0.74 23.54 12.36
C GLN A 41 -1.44 23.13 11.05
N ALA A 42 -1.79 21.86 10.91
CA ALA A 42 -2.51 21.36 9.73
C ALA A 42 -3.88 22.03 9.59
N ALA A 43 -4.63 22.14 10.70
CA ALA A 43 -5.96 22.78 10.69
C ALA A 43 -5.87 24.28 10.37
N GLU A 44 -4.93 25.01 10.95
CA GLU A 44 -4.73 26.45 10.70
C GLU A 44 -4.33 26.71 9.23
N LEU A 45 -3.41 25.92 8.69
CA LEU A 45 -3.01 26.03 7.28
C LEU A 45 -4.17 25.68 6.35
N ALA A 46 -4.92 24.60 6.62
CA ALA A 46 -6.09 24.21 5.83
C ALA A 46 -7.16 25.31 5.82
N GLU A 47 -7.43 25.93 6.98
CA GLU A 47 -8.36 27.06 7.09
C GLU A 47 -7.88 28.29 6.31
N SER A 48 -6.59 28.59 6.32
CA SER A 48 -6.01 29.64 5.49
C SER A 48 -6.18 29.37 3.99
N ILE A 49 -5.98 28.12 3.54
CA ILE A 49 -6.19 27.71 2.16
C ILE A 49 -7.69 27.80 1.81
N ARG A 50 -8.58 27.39 2.71
CA ARG A 50 -10.03 27.51 2.55
C ARG A 50 -10.42 29.00 2.33
N ALA A 51 -10.00 29.88 3.20
CA ALA A 51 -10.32 31.29 3.11
C ALA A 51 -9.85 31.94 1.80
N ARG A 52 -8.64 31.59 1.34
CA ARG A 52 -8.08 32.13 0.08
C ARG A 52 -8.78 31.60 -1.17
N ASN A 53 -9.14 30.32 -1.21
CA ASN A 53 -9.63 29.67 -2.42
C ASN A 53 -11.15 29.53 -2.48
N PHE A 54 -11.82 29.47 -1.32
CA PHE A 54 -13.28 29.19 -1.23
C PHE A 54 -14.06 30.29 -0.47
N GLN A 55 -13.38 31.33 -0.04
CA GLN A 55 -13.96 32.50 0.68
C GLN A 55 -14.75 32.04 1.94
N THR A 56 -16.09 32.15 1.90
CA THR A 56 -16.99 31.72 2.98
C THR A 56 -17.47 30.27 2.82
N GLY A 57 -17.13 29.60 1.72
CA GLY A 57 -17.53 28.24 1.44
C GLY A 57 -16.56 27.20 1.99
N GLU A 58 -16.99 25.94 1.97
CA GLU A 58 -16.17 24.79 2.31
C GLU A 58 -15.16 24.44 1.19
N ILE A 59 -14.03 23.81 1.54
CA ILE A 59 -13.16 23.14 0.58
C ILE A 59 -13.92 21.93 0.05
N LYS A 60 -14.59 22.09 -1.10
CA LYS A 60 -15.44 21.04 -1.64
C LYS A 60 -15.06 20.72 -3.09
N SER A 61 -14.76 19.46 -3.35
CA SER A 61 -14.34 19.00 -4.67
C SER A 61 -15.40 19.26 -5.74
N SER A 62 -16.68 19.12 -5.41
CA SER A 62 -17.81 19.38 -6.31
C SER A 62 -17.97 20.84 -6.74
N ASN A 63 -17.35 21.79 -6.03
CA ASN A 63 -17.35 23.22 -6.39
C ASN A 63 -16.46 23.52 -7.61
N LEU A 64 -15.60 22.56 -8.01
CA LEU A 64 -14.72 22.68 -9.16
C LEU A 64 -15.13 21.68 -10.26
N LYS A 65 -15.50 22.20 -11.42
CA LYS A 65 -15.83 21.37 -12.59
C LYS A 65 -14.54 20.75 -13.18
N PRO A 66 -14.63 19.66 -13.96
CA PRO A 66 -13.46 19.06 -14.62
C PRO A 66 -12.64 20.05 -15.47
N LYS A 67 -13.30 21.05 -16.08
CA LYS A 67 -12.64 22.11 -16.86
C LYS A 67 -11.76 23.07 -16.03
N ASP A 68 -11.96 23.12 -14.72
CA ASP A 68 -11.23 23.99 -13.80
C ASP A 68 -9.95 23.32 -13.29
N SER A 69 -9.32 22.47 -14.11
CA SER A 69 -8.16 21.63 -13.76
C SER A 69 -6.98 22.44 -13.22
N ASP A 70 -6.67 23.61 -13.78
CA ASP A 70 -5.54 24.44 -13.30
C ASP A 70 -5.79 25.02 -11.91
N ARG A 71 -7.04 25.42 -11.63
CA ARG A 71 -7.43 25.86 -10.29
C ARG A 71 -7.32 24.69 -9.31
N ARG A 72 -7.74 23.48 -9.71
CA ARG A 72 -7.63 22.29 -8.87
C ARG A 72 -6.17 21.91 -8.62
N LYS A 73 -5.30 21.94 -9.64
CA LYS A 73 -3.85 21.71 -9.49
C LYS A 73 -3.23 22.66 -8.46
N ARG A 74 -3.54 23.96 -8.55
CA ARG A 74 -3.03 24.96 -7.61
C ARG A 74 -3.47 24.66 -6.18
N ILE A 75 -4.75 24.36 -5.97
CA ILE A 75 -5.27 24.02 -4.64
C ILE A 75 -4.65 22.71 -4.12
N LEU A 76 -4.48 21.69 -4.98
CA LEU A 76 -3.80 20.46 -4.60
C LEU A 76 -2.36 20.71 -4.15
N LEU A 77 -1.60 21.56 -4.86
CA LEU A 77 -0.25 21.95 -4.45
C LEU A 77 -0.25 22.63 -3.08
N GLU A 78 -1.17 23.59 -2.85
CA GLU A 78 -1.29 24.23 -1.54
C GLU A 78 -1.66 23.22 -0.43
N LEU A 79 -2.56 22.26 -0.70
CA LEU A 79 -2.98 21.26 0.27
C LEU A 79 -1.90 20.19 0.55
N THR A 80 -0.99 19.93 -0.37
CA THR A 80 0.14 19.01 -0.13
C THR A 80 1.25 19.61 0.72
N GLU A 81 1.24 20.94 0.94
CA GLU A 81 2.13 21.62 1.91
C GLU A 81 1.69 21.39 3.37
N LEU A 82 0.47 20.88 3.61
CA LEU A 82 0.05 20.52 4.95
C LEU A 82 0.91 19.37 5.50
N PRO A 83 1.24 19.37 6.81
CA PRO A 83 1.98 18.30 7.43
C PRO A 83 1.09 17.06 7.66
N VAL A 84 0.53 16.53 6.58
CA VAL A 84 -0.40 15.39 6.57
C VAL A 84 0.05 14.32 5.59
N LYS A 85 -0.43 13.10 5.79
CA LYS A 85 -0.29 12.00 4.84
C LYS A 85 -1.66 11.51 4.41
N LEU A 86 -1.74 10.89 3.23
CA LEU A 86 -2.97 10.48 2.60
C LEU A 86 -3.01 8.96 2.41
N PHE A 87 -4.16 8.36 2.65
CA PHE A 87 -4.43 6.99 2.25
C PHE A 87 -5.79 6.93 1.55
N PHE A 88 -5.87 6.17 0.46
CA PHE A 88 -7.06 6.07 -0.35
C PHE A 88 -7.58 4.63 -0.45
N THR A 89 -8.91 4.48 -0.48
CA THR A 89 -9.57 3.27 -0.98
C THR A 89 -10.37 3.64 -2.22
N VAL A 90 -10.12 2.95 -3.33
CA VAL A 90 -10.78 3.18 -4.61
C VAL A 90 -11.58 1.95 -5.00
N VAL A 91 -12.89 2.12 -5.12
CA VAL A 91 -13.81 1.04 -5.50
C VAL A 91 -14.21 1.19 -6.95
N ASP A 92 -13.88 0.20 -7.78
CA ASP A 92 -14.41 0.04 -9.14
C ASP A 92 -15.77 -0.63 -9.08
N LYS A 93 -16.84 0.16 -9.18
CA LYS A 93 -18.22 -0.33 -9.05
C LYS A 93 -18.64 -1.25 -10.19
N SER A 94 -18.04 -1.14 -11.36
CA SER A 94 -18.33 -2.02 -12.50
C SER A 94 -17.94 -3.47 -12.21
N ARG A 95 -17.08 -3.70 -11.22
CA ARG A 95 -16.56 -5.01 -10.82
C ARG A 95 -17.22 -5.56 -9.55
N VAL A 96 -18.16 -4.81 -8.98
CA VAL A 96 -18.94 -5.23 -7.81
C VAL A 96 -20.20 -5.94 -8.27
N HIS A 97 -20.46 -7.15 -7.77
CA HIS A 97 -21.68 -7.89 -8.13
C HIS A 97 -22.94 -7.15 -7.64
N SER A 98 -23.81 -6.81 -8.59
CA SER A 98 -25.06 -6.06 -8.34
C SER A 98 -26.10 -6.84 -7.52
N ASP A 99 -26.02 -8.19 -7.53
CA ASP A 99 -27.00 -9.06 -6.87
C ASP A 99 -26.71 -9.32 -5.38
N GLY A 100 -25.57 -8.82 -4.90
CA GLY A 100 -25.14 -8.98 -3.51
C GLY A 100 -25.73 -7.95 -2.54
N GLY A 101 -25.45 -8.11 -1.24
CA GLY A 101 -25.85 -7.18 -0.18
C GLY A 101 -25.32 -5.75 -0.37
N LEU A 102 -24.24 -5.58 -1.15
CA LEU A 102 -23.61 -4.28 -1.43
C LEU A 102 -24.46 -3.36 -2.35
N ARG A 103 -25.55 -3.85 -2.95
CA ARG A 103 -26.52 -3.00 -3.67
C ARG A 103 -27.22 -1.98 -2.78
N PHE A 104 -27.26 -2.24 -1.46
CA PHE A 104 -27.90 -1.34 -0.50
C PHE A 104 -26.89 -0.33 0.04
N LYS A 105 -27.33 0.94 0.17
CA LYS A 105 -26.47 2.06 0.59
C LYS A 105 -25.72 1.80 1.90
N GLN A 106 -26.40 1.39 2.93
CA GLN A 106 -25.80 1.22 4.26
C GLN A 106 -24.73 0.09 4.30
N PRO A 107 -25.00 -1.15 3.82
CA PRO A 107 -23.98 -2.17 3.70
C PRO A 107 -22.82 -1.76 2.81
N PHE A 108 -23.06 -1.08 1.69
CA PHE A 108 -22.00 -0.61 0.79
C PHE A 108 -21.05 0.35 1.51
N ILE A 109 -21.59 1.41 2.13
CA ILE A 109 -20.79 2.41 2.85
C ILE A 109 -20.03 1.74 4.01
N LYS A 110 -20.70 0.91 4.83
CA LYS A 110 -20.02 0.19 5.93
C LYS A 110 -18.88 -0.70 5.45
N TYR A 111 -19.09 -1.44 4.36
CA TYR A 111 -18.09 -2.33 3.83
C TYR A 111 -16.88 -1.60 3.27
N VAL A 112 -17.13 -0.61 2.39
CA VAL A 112 -16.06 0.14 1.72
C VAL A 112 -15.23 0.96 2.72
N ASN A 113 -15.90 1.67 3.62
CA ASN A 113 -15.21 2.40 4.68
C ASN A 113 -14.47 1.43 5.63
N GLY A 114 -15.05 0.25 5.89
CA GLY A 114 -14.39 -0.80 6.66
C GLY A 114 -13.06 -1.26 6.08
N LEU A 115 -12.92 -1.30 4.75
CA LEU A 115 -11.64 -1.60 4.10
C LEU A 115 -10.55 -0.56 4.44
N LEU A 116 -10.91 0.73 4.42
CA LEU A 116 -10.01 1.81 4.84
C LEU A 116 -9.70 1.72 6.33
N TYR A 117 -10.73 1.59 7.17
CA TYR A 117 -10.60 1.60 8.64
C TYR A 117 -9.68 0.47 9.10
N GLN A 118 -9.88 -0.74 8.58
CA GLN A 118 -9.00 -1.87 8.86
C GLN A 118 -7.53 -1.54 8.58
N ARG A 119 -7.26 -0.90 7.44
CA ARG A 119 -5.89 -0.48 7.10
C ARG A 119 -5.35 0.54 8.09
N LEU A 120 -6.12 1.56 8.42
CA LEU A 120 -5.67 2.63 9.31
C LEU A 120 -5.44 2.10 10.74
N PHE A 121 -6.35 1.30 11.29
CA PHE A 121 -6.16 0.71 12.63
C PHE A 121 -5.00 -0.29 12.66
N ASN A 122 -4.75 -1.00 11.56
CA ASN A 122 -3.60 -1.90 11.46
C ASN A 122 -2.25 -1.17 11.35
N HIS A 123 -2.23 0.06 10.84
CA HIS A 123 -1.00 0.82 10.57
C HIS A 123 -0.67 1.89 11.62
N CYS A 124 -1.67 2.40 12.33
CA CYS A 124 -1.53 3.51 13.25
C CYS A 124 -1.84 3.06 14.68
N GLU A 125 -0.93 3.32 15.61
CA GLU A 125 -1.20 3.20 17.04
C GLU A 125 -1.92 4.44 17.56
N ASN A 126 -2.76 4.25 18.61
CA ASN A 126 -3.50 5.33 19.26
C ASN A 126 -4.23 6.23 18.23
N LEU A 127 -4.97 5.57 17.32
CA LEU A 127 -5.66 6.24 16.22
C LEU A 127 -6.95 6.89 16.69
N HIS A 128 -7.09 8.18 16.46
CA HIS A 128 -8.33 8.93 16.61
C HIS A 128 -8.91 9.23 15.22
N MET A 129 -9.99 8.56 14.87
CA MET A 129 -10.62 8.69 13.55
C MET A 129 -11.87 9.57 13.63
N THR A 130 -11.92 10.57 12.76
CA THR A 130 -13.08 11.45 12.57
C THR A 130 -13.56 11.31 11.13
N VAL A 131 -14.80 10.90 10.92
CA VAL A 131 -15.41 10.72 9.59
C VAL A 131 -16.53 11.71 9.35
N ASP A 132 -16.78 12.07 8.08
CA ASP A 132 -17.91 12.93 7.75
C ASP A 132 -19.25 12.27 8.13
N GLU A 133 -20.21 13.09 8.54
CA GLU A 133 -21.53 12.62 8.94
C GLU A 133 -22.32 12.13 7.74
N HIS A 134 -22.68 10.85 7.74
CA HIS A 134 -23.52 10.24 6.72
C HIS A 134 -24.77 9.61 7.31
N GLY A 135 -25.89 9.81 6.63
CA GLY A 135 -27.17 9.19 7.00
C GLY A 135 -27.77 9.76 8.28
N GLY A 136 -28.80 9.09 8.79
CA GLY A 136 -29.46 9.51 10.03
C GLY A 136 -28.73 9.03 11.29
N PRO A 137 -29.19 9.52 12.48
CA PRO A 137 -28.55 9.19 13.77
C PRO A 137 -28.42 7.70 14.05
N GLU A 138 -29.40 6.89 13.64
CA GLU A 138 -29.36 5.43 13.80
C GLU A 138 -28.24 4.79 12.98
N PHE A 139 -28.01 5.28 11.77
CA PHE A 139 -26.92 4.77 10.93
C PHE A 139 -25.55 5.13 11.52
N GLN A 140 -25.38 6.37 11.99
CA GLN A 140 -24.14 6.84 12.63
C GLN A 140 -23.85 6.05 13.91
N ALA A 141 -24.84 5.84 14.76
CA ALA A 141 -24.70 5.00 15.94
C ALA A 141 -24.33 3.54 15.59
N GLY A 142 -24.99 2.97 14.57
CA GLY A 142 -24.68 1.63 14.09
C GLY A 142 -23.32 1.50 13.39
N LEU A 143 -22.82 2.57 12.74
CA LEU A 143 -21.48 2.61 12.19
C LEU A 143 -20.42 2.68 13.31
N LYS A 144 -20.64 3.56 14.27
CA LYS A 144 -19.77 3.71 15.44
C LYS A 144 -19.65 2.38 16.20
N ALA A 145 -20.77 1.75 16.57
CA ALA A 145 -20.77 0.47 17.25
C ALA A 145 -20.05 -0.63 16.44
N TYR A 146 -20.24 -0.65 15.13
CA TYR A 146 -19.54 -1.61 14.25
C TYR A 146 -18.03 -1.41 14.24
N VAL A 147 -17.57 -0.17 14.19
CA VAL A 147 -16.13 0.17 14.18
C VAL A 147 -15.51 -0.13 15.54
N GLU A 148 -16.16 0.31 16.63
CA GLU A 148 -15.69 0.07 17.99
C GLU A 148 -15.56 -1.42 18.29
N ALA A 149 -16.60 -2.22 18.00
CA ALA A 149 -16.59 -3.65 18.23
C ALA A 149 -15.56 -4.43 17.40
N ARG A 150 -15.10 -3.88 16.28
CA ARG A 150 -14.23 -4.61 15.35
C ARG A 150 -12.77 -4.15 15.39
N TYR A 151 -12.53 -2.89 15.72
CA TYR A 151 -11.21 -2.26 15.57
C TYR A 151 -10.69 -1.56 16.82
N VAL A 152 -11.53 -1.28 17.82
CA VAL A 152 -11.17 -0.48 19.01
C VAL A 152 -11.09 -1.35 20.28
N ASP A 153 -11.08 -2.66 20.16
CA ASP A 153 -11.35 -3.63 21.24
C ASP A 153 -10.16 -3.93 22.19
N ASP A 154 -9.17 -3.04 22.26
CA ASP A 154 -8.08 -3.17 23.23
C ASP A 154 -8.23 -2.15 24.37
N LEU A 155 -8.52 -2.63 25.59
CA LEU A 155 -8.61 -1.83 26.81
C LEU A 155 -7.35 -0.99 27.12
N PHE A 156 -6.25 -1.25 26.40
CA PHE A 156 -4.96 -0.57 26.57
C PHE A 156 -4.63 0.43 25.46
N ARG A 157 -5.50 0.58 24.44
CA ARG A 157 -5.31 1.52 23.35
C ARG A 157 -6.27 2.70 23.48
N GLU A 158 -5.72 3.89 23.44
CA GLU A 158 -6.49 5.15 23.38
C GLU A 158 -7.01 5.41 21.96
N GLU A 159 -7.64 4.43 21.35
CA GLU A 159 -8.24 4.57 20.02
C GLU A 159 -9.66 5.13 20.13
N ALA A 160 -10.04 6.01 19.21
CA ALA A 160 -11.35 6.62 19.21
C ALA A 160 -11.92 6.74 17.79
N PHE A 161 -13.25 6.57 17.69
CA PHE A 161 -14.00 6.78 16.46
C PHE A 161 -15.16 7.77 16.72
N GLN A 162 -15.25 8.81 15.89
CA GLN A 162 -16.35 9.76 15.94
C GLN A 162 -16.81 10.20 14.55
N THR A 163 -18.05 10.64 14.45
CA THR A 163 -18.60 11.32 13.28
C THR A 163 -18.68 12.81 13.56
N LYS A 164 -18.41 13.65 12.56
CA LYS A 164 -18.46 15.11 12.68
C LYS A 164 -18.84 15.73 11.33
N SER A 165 -19.60 16.80 11.37
CA SER A 165 -19.94 17.53 10.15
C SER A 165 -18.70 18.16 9.53
N SER A 166 -18.56 18.05 8.21
CA SER A 166 -17.49 18.72 7.45
C SER A 166 -17.50 20.24 7.63
N LYS A 167 -18.64 20.85 7.98
CA LYS A 167 -18.72 22.29 8.28
C LYS A 167 -17.92 22.69 9.51
N ASP A 168 -17.80 21.78 10.46
CA ASP A 168 -17.14 22.00 11.74
C ASP A 168 -15.69 21.46 11.79
N GLU A 169 -15.25 20.80 10.69
CA GLU A 169 -13.93 20.14 10.63
C GLU A 169 -13.27 20.31 9.25
N VAL A 170 -12.37 21.27 9.17
CA VAL A 170 -11.71 21.63 7.90
C VAL A 170 -10.88 20.47 7.31
N LEU A 171 -10.33 19.57 8.14
CA LEU A 171 -9.53 18.43 7.64
C LEU A 171 -10.42 17.35 6.98
N ILE A 172 -11.69 17.24 7.32
CA ILE A 172 -12.68 16.45 6.57
C ILE A 172 -12.89 17.06 5.17
N GLN A 173 -13.02 18.40 5.08
CA GLN A 173 -13.14 19.07 3.78
C GLN A 173 -11.90 18.85 2.89
N VAL A 174 -10.72 18.81 3.49
CA VAL A 174 -9.48 18.46 2.79
C VAL A 174 -9.56 17.02 2.25
N ALA A 175 -10.11 16.08 3.02
CA ALA A 175 -10.30 14.71 2.57
C ALA A 175 -11.28 14.62 1.38
N ASP A 176 -12.43 15.35 1.40
CA ASP A 176 -13.35 15.47 0.25
C ASP A 176 -12.61 15.92 -1.01
N PHE A 177 -11.78 16.95 -0.88
CA PHE A 177 -11.08 17.52 -2.03
C PHE A 177 -10.07 16.54 -2.64
N PHE A 178 -9.34 15.81 -1.82
CA PHE A 178 -8.43 14.77 -2.28
C PHE A 178 -9.20 13.59 -2.87
N ALA A 179 -10.25 13.10 -2.20
CA ALA A 179 -11.10 12.01 -2.70
C ALA A 179 -11.68 12.33 -4.08
N GLY A 180 -12.25 13.53 -4.24
CA GLY A 180 -12.81 13.98 -5.52
C GLY A 180 -11.77 14.20 -6.60
N SER A 181 -10.53 14.54 -6.26
CA SER A 181 -9.44 14.68 -7.23
C SER A 181 -8.97 13.32 -7.74
N ILE A 182 -8.84 12.34 -6.86
CA ILE A 182 -8.54 10.95 -7.23
C ILE A 182 -9.70 10.33 -8.02
N ALA A 183 -10.96 10.59 -7.65
CA ALA A 183 -12.11 10.13 -8.41
C ALA A 183 -12.06 10.61 -9.88
N GLN A 184 -11.66 11.85 -10.16
CA GLN A 184 -11.50 12.34 -11.53
C GLN A 184 -10.45 11.59 -12.34
N VAL A 185 -9.35 11.16 -11.69
CA VAL A 185 -8.31 10.34 -12.32
C VAL A 185 -8.87 8.99 -12.76
N TYR A 186 -9.59 8.31 -11.87
CA TYR A 186 -10.13 6.98 -12.14
C TYR A 186 -11.30 6.99 -13.11
N GLU A 187 -12.13 8.02 -13.06
CA GLU A 187 -13.28 8.21 -13.97
C GLU A 187 -12.86 8.55 -15.42
N GLY A 188 -11.56 8.80 -15.67
CA GLY A 188 -11.09 9.24 -16.99
C GLY A 188 -11.68 10.59 -17.43
N LYS A 189 -12.12 11.42 -16.48
CA LYS A 189 -12.74 12.75 -16.75
C LYS A 189 -11.71 13.85 -16.92
N ALA A 190 -10.47 13.62 -16.53
CA ALA A 190 -9.37 14.55 -16.69
C ALA A 190 -8.50 14.13 -17.90
N PRO A 191 -7.96 15.09 -18.68
CA PRO A 191 -6.97 14.81 -19.72
C PRO A 191 -5.71 14.14 -19.15
N ASP A 192 -4.98 13.37 -19.97
CA ASP A 192 -3.81 12.58 -19.52
C ASP A 192 -2.72 13.42 -18.86
N ASP A 193 -2.46 14.64 -19.37
CA ASP A 193 -1.51 15.58 -18.77
C ASP A 193 -1.95 16.05 -17.37
N VAL A 194 -3.23 16.21 -17.15
CA VAL A 194 -3.81 16.56 -15.84
C VAL A 194 -3.73 15.37 -14.88
N VAL A 195 -4.00 14.16 -15.36
CA VAL A 195 -3.85 12.92 -14.58
C VAL A 195 -2.40 12.76 -14.11
N GLY A 196 -1.44 12.94 -15.03
CA GLY A 196 -0.01 12.91 -14.71
C GLY A 196 0.39 13.96 -13.65
N ALA A 197 -0.14 15.19 -13.80
CA ALA A 197 0.10 16.26 -12.83
C ALA A 197 -0.47 15.92 -11.42
N TYR A 198 -1.69 15.39 -11.33
CA TYR A 198 -2.28 15.03 -10.03
C TYR A 198 -1.49 13.90 -9.35
N LYS A 199 -1.06 12.89 -10.10
CA LYS A 199 -0.20 11.82 -9.58
C LYS A 199 1.12 12.36 -9.03
N THR A 200 1.76 13.28 -9.75
CA THR A 200 3.02 13.90 -9.34
C THR A 200 2.84 14.74 -8.07
N ILE A 201 1.78 15.57 -8.00
CA ILE A 201 1.50 16.42 -6.83
C ILE A 201 1.24 15.59 -5.58
N LEU A 202 0.45 14.52 -5.70
CA LEU A 202 0.03 13.70 -4.55
C LEU A 202 1.09 12.69 -4.10
N ARG A 203 2.13 12.47 -4.90
CA ARG A 203 3.12 11.40 -4.71
C ARG A 203 3.72 11.36 -3.31
N GLU A 204 4.23 12.48 -2.81
CA GLU A 204 4.98 12.55 -1.54
C GLU A 204 4.08 12.50 -0.31
N SER A 205 2.83 12.94 -0.46
CA SER A 205 1.85 12.93 0.62
C SER A 205 1.09 11.62 0.73
N THR A 206 1.08 10.76 -0.30
CA THR A 206 0.30 9.51 -0.33
C THR A 206 1.08 8.34 0.23
N LEU A 207 0.50 7.70 1.24
CA LEU A 207 1.04 6.49 1.87
C LEU A 207 0.67 5.22 1.13
N GLY A 208 -0.52 5.17 0.53
CA GLY A 208 -0.99 4.01 -0.20
C GLY A 208 -2.35 4.23 -0.84
N ILE A 209 -2.67 3.37 -1.80
CA ILE A 209 -3.99 3.28 -2.42
C ILE A 209 -4.41 1.81 -2.44
N LEU A 210 -5.57 1.53 -1.86
CA LEU A 210 -6.21 0.22 -1.91
C LEU A 210 -7.27 0.24 -3.01
N GLU A 211 -7.03 -0.50 -4.11
CA GLU A 211 -8.05 -0.72 -5.13
C GLU A 211 -8.90 -1.94 -4.80
N TRP A 212 -10.23 -1.79 -4.88
CA TRP A 212 -11.17 -2.88 -4.63
C TRP A 212 -12.30 -2.89 -5.68
N PRO A 213 -12.83 -4.06 -6.11
CA PRO A 213 -12.28 -5.40 -5.90
C PRO A 213 -10.88 -5.56 -6.49
N PRO A 214 -10.03 -6.43 -5.89
CA PRO A 214 -8.72 -6.71 -6.46
C PRO A 214 -8.82 -7.08 -7.95
N LYS A 215 -7.90 -6.60 -8.76
CA LYS A 215 -7.93 -6.84 -10.22
C LYS A 215 -7.53 -8.29 -10.56
N TYR A 216 -8.27 -9.27 -10.07
CA TYR A 216 -8.15 -10.65 -10.57
C TYR A 216 -8.89 -10.77 -11.90
N GLN A 217 -8.22 -10.50 -13.00
CA GLN A 217 -8.88 -10.63 -14.29
C GLN A 217 -8.96 -12.08 -14.73
N SER A 218 -10.20 -12.54 -14.99
CA SER A 218 -10.49 -13.78 -15.70
C SER A 218 -10.47 -13.61 -17.22
N LEU A 219 -10.51 -12.39 -17.74
CA LEU A 219 -10.47 -12.09 -19.16
C LEU A 219 -9.05 -11.62 -19.51
N VAL A 220 -8.31 -12.49 -20.17
CA VAL A 220 -7.01 -12.17 -20.75
C VAL A 220 -7.29 -11.34 -22.01
N PRO A 221 -6.86 -10.07 -22.08
CA PRO A 221 -6.88 -9.34 -23.34
C PRO A 221 -6.09 -10.11 -24.39
N ALA A 222 -6.30 -9.84 -25.66
CA ALA A 222 -5.46 -10.37 -26.75
C ALA A 222 -4.05 -9.76 -26.61
N MET A 223 -3.24 -10.36 -25.75
CA MET A 223 -1.85 -9.99 -25.48
C MET A 223 -0.93 -10.92 -26.25
N ASP A 224 0.23 -10.44 -26.66
CA ASP A 224 1.31 -11.32 -27.06
C ASP A 224 1.80 -12.19 -25.88
N ALA A 225 2.56 -13.25 -26.17
CA ALA A 225 3.00 -14.20 -25.15
C ALA A 225 3.85 -13.55 -24.03
N THR A 226 4.58 -12.46 -24.33
CA THR A 226 5.41 -11.74 -23.38
C THR A 226 4.55 -10.91 -22.42
N ALA A 227 3.67 -10.07 -22.97
CA ALA A 227 2.74 -9.26 -22.18
C ALA A 227 1.81 -10.13 -21.33
N TYR A 228 1.39 -11.30 -21.84
CA TYR A 228 0.61 -12.26 -21.06
C TYR A 228 1.39 -12.83 -19.88
N ALA A 229 2.65 -13.18 -20.08
CA ALA A 229 3.48 -13.71 -19.00
C ALA A 229 3.76 -12.65 -17.93
N ASP A 230 4.02 -11.40 -18.32
CA ASP A 230 4.20 -10.28 -17.38
C ASP A 230 2.91 -10.01 -16.60
N TYR A 231 1.77 -9.99 -17.27
CA TYR A 231 0.47 -9.92 -16.63
C TYR A 231 0.29 -10.99 -15.54
N ARG A 232 0.67 -12.25 -15.85
CA ARG A 232 0.58 -13.37 -14.89
C ARG A 232 1.46 -13.17 -13.67
N VAL A 233 2.65 -12.64 -13.83
CA VAL A 233 3.55 -12.27 -12.72
C VAL A 233 2.89 -11.23 -11.81
N HIS A 234 2.38 -10.16 -12.40
CA HIS A 234 1.73 -9.09 -11.63
C HIS A 234 0.49 -9.59 -10.88
N GLN A 235 -0.38 -10.39 -11.53
CA GLN A 235 -1.55 -10.98 -10.88
C GLN A 235 -1.18 -11.92 -9.73
N ALA A 236 -0.11 -12.70 -9.87
CA ALA A 236 0.39 -13.55 -8.80
C ALA A 236 0.87 -12.71 -7.60
N ALA A 237 1.60 -11.63 -7.86
CA ALA A 237 2.07 -10.72 -6.82
C ALA A 237 0.91 -10.06 -6.06
N ILE A 238 -0.09 -9.53 -6.77
CA ILE A 238 -1.31 -8.95 -6.16
C ILE A 238 -2.00 -9.99 -5.27
N LYS A 239 -2.24 -11.20 -5.80
CA LYS A 239 -2.94 -12.26 -5.07
C LYS A 239 -2.22 -12.65 -3.78
N GLN A 240 -0.89 -12.75 -3.80
CA GLN A 240 -0.12 -13.10 -2.60
C GLN A 240 -0.10 -11.95 -1.58
N ALA A 241 0.03 -10.70 -2.05
CA ALA A 241 -0.05 -9.53 -1.21
C ALA A 241 -1.42 -9.41 -0.50
N ASP A 242 -2.52 -9.62 -1.22
CA ASP A 242 -3.86 -9.58 -0.65
C ASP A 242 -4.07 -10.71 0.37
N ARG A 243 -3.63 -11.94 0.05
CA ARG A 243 -3.67 -13.07 1.00
C ARG A 243 -2.89 -12.80 2.28
N PHE A 244 -1.72 -12.18 2.16
CA PHE A 244 -0.93 -11.79 3.32
C PHE A 244 -1.71 -10.80 4.19
N THR A 245 -2.27 -9.76 3.56
CA THR A 245 -3.04 -8.76 4.26
C THR A 245 -4.30 -9.32 4.92
N ASP A 246 -5.03 -10.19 4.22
CA ASP A 246 -6.27 -10.80 4.73
C ASP A 246 -6.03 -11.73 5.94
N LYS A 247 -4.82 -12.27 6.08
CA LYS A 247 -4.40 -13.07 7.23
C LYS A 247 -4.06 -12.23 8.48
N MET A 248 -3.85 -10.93 8.31
CA MET A 248 -3.55 -10.05 9.45
C MET A 248 -4.79 -9.89 10.31
N GLY A 249 -4.60 -10.09 11.59
CA GLY A 249 -5.65 -9.83 12.59
C GLY A 249 -5.94 -8.34 12.74
N PRO A 250 -6.96 -7.99 13.53
CA PRO A 250 -7.32 -6.59 13.79
C PRO A 250 -6.23 -5.81 14.56
N HIS A 251 -5.36 -6.51 15.26
CA HIS A 251 -4.29 -5.94 16.10
C HIS A 251 -2.93 -6.54 15.73
N PRO A 252 -2.31 -6.10 14.60
CA PRO A 252 -1.00 -6.56 14.20
C PRO A 252 0.07 -6.04 15.20
N ASP A 253 1.06 -6.87 15.50
CA ASP A 253 2.24 -6.43 16.23
C ASP A 253 3.07 -5.40 15.43
N GLU A 254 4.12 -4.84 16.05
CA GLU A 254 4.93 -3.79 15.43
C GLU A 254 5.62 -4.27 14.14
N ASP A 255 6.14 -5.51 14.11
CA ASP A 255 6.79 -6.05 12.92
C ASP A 255 5.77 -6.35 11.81
N GLN A 256 4.58 -6.83 12.16
CA GLN A 256 3.48 -7.01 11.20
C GLN A 256 3.02 -5.67 10.60
N ARG A 257 2.93 -4.61 11.41
CA ARG A 257 2.63 -3.25 10.91
C ARG A 257 3.71 -2.74 9.99
N LEU A 258 4.98 -2.94 10.34
CA LEU A 258 6.12 -2.58 9.49
C LEU A 258 6.03 -3.29 8.13
N GLN A 259 5.72 -4.59 8.12
CA GLN A 259 5.53 -5.37 6.90
C GLN A 259 4.39 -4.84 6.03
N LEU A 260 3.23 -4.54 6.64
CA LEU A 260 2.09 -3.96 5.93
C LEU A 260 2.42 -2.59 5.33
N CYS A 261 3.10 -1.72 6.08
CA CYS A 261 3.48 -0.40 5.60
C CYS A 261 4.46 -0.47 4.42
N ILE A 262 5.45 -1.37 4.49
CA ILE A 262 6.39 -1.60 3.37
C ILE A 262 5.62 -2.12 2.15
N LEU A 263 4.76 -3.12 2.32
CA LEU A 263 3.99 -3.72 1.23
C LEU A 263 3.09 -2.70 0.54
N ASP A 264 2.31 -1.94 1.31
CA ASP A 264 1.42 -0.91 0.77
C ASP A 264 2.20 0.18 0.03
N TYR A 265 3.37 0.57 0.55
CA TYR A 265 4.22 1.55 -0.11
C TYR A 265 4.79 1.04 -1.43
N LEU A 266 5.32 -0.17 -1.47
CA LEU A 266 5.83 -0.75 -2.72
C LEU A 266 4.71 -0.93 -3.76
N ARG A 267 3.50 -1.33 -3.36
CA ARG A 267 2.32 -1.40 -4.24
C ARG A 267 1.96 -0.02 -4.78
N PHE A 268 1.86 0.97 -3.90
CA PHE A 268 1.57 2.35 -4.30
C PHE A 268 2.60 2.88 -5.30
N ARG A 269 3.89 2.70 -5.01
CA ARG A 269 4.96 3.13 -5.91
C ARG A 269 4.84 2.49 -7.28
N SER A 270 4.60 1.19 -7.32
CA SER A 270 4.45 0.44 -8.57
C SER A 270 3.24 0.89 -9.39
N GLU A 271 2.08 1.12 -8.76
CA GLU A 271 0.85 1.46 -9.47
C GLU A 271 0.76 2.93 -9.89
N PHE A 272 1.26 3.85 -9.04
CA PHE A 272 0.94 5.28 -9.17
C PHE A 272 2.11 6.17 -9.56
N VAL A 273 3.35 5.73 -9.31
CA VAL A 273 4.48 6.64 -9.41
C VAL A 273 5.41 6.29 -10.55
N SER A 274 6.06 5.17 -10.49
CA SER A 274 6.99 4.71 -11.52
C SER A 274 7.27 3.21 -11.36
N ASP A 275 7.83 2.62 -12.41
CA ASP A 275 8.30 1.26 -12.41
C ASP A 275 9.72 1.10 -11.84
N ASP A 276 10.25 2.14 -11.18
CA ASP A 276 11.60 2.12 -10.60
C ASP A 276 11.66 1.38 -9.28
N TYR A 277 12.85 0.89 -8.95
CA TYR A 277 13.13 0.30 -7.64
C TYR A 277 13.16 1.38 -6.55
N VAL A 278 12.58 1.07 -5.40
CA VAL A 278 12.56 1.91 -4.21
C VAL A 278 13.80 1.57 -3.37
N SER A 279 14.63 2.56 -3.09
CA SER A 279 15.82 2.36 -2.27
C SER A 279 15.48 2.03 -0.82
N THR A 280 16.38 1.36 -0.10
CA THR A 280 16.20 1.09 1.33
C THR A 280 16.08 2.39 2.13
N ALA A 281 16.85 3.42 1.77
CA ALA A 281 16.78 4.73 2.42
C ALA A 281 15.39 5.38 2.24
N GLU A 282 14.81 5.33 1.05
CA GLU A 282 13.46 5.84 0.78
C GLU A 282 12.39 5.10 1.61
N ILE A 283 12.55 3.78 1.81
CA ILE A 283 11.65 3.01 2.70
C ILE A 283 11.84 3.45 4.17
N VAL A 284 13.09 3.69 4.62
CA VAL A 284 13.38 4.22 5.96
C VAL A 284 12.65 5.53 6.18
N ASP A 285 12.82 6.48 5.27
CA ASP A 285 12.19 7.81 5.37
C ASP A 285 10.67 7.69 5.43
N HIS A 286 10.10 6.83 4.57
CA HIS A 286 8.66 6.57 4.56
C HIS A 286 8.14 5.99 5.88
N LEU A 287 8.88 5.05 6.51
CA LEU A 287 8.48 4.45 7.79
C LEU A 287 8.65 5.43 8.95
N ASN A 288 9.70 6.24 8.95
CA ASN A 288 9.91 7.29 9.95
C ASN A 288 8.78 8.33 9.92
N ASP A 289 8.33 8.72 8.72
CA ASP A 289 7.16 9.59 8.54
C ASP A 289 5.87 8.99 9.13
N ARG A 290 5.81 7.66 9.25
CA ARG A 290 4.68 6.93 9.85
C ARG A 290 4.82 6.69 11.35
N GLY A 291 5.87 7.18 11.97
CA GLY A 291 6.05 7.09 13.41
C GLY A 291 6.68 5.79 13.91
N PHE A 292 7.29 4.97 13.02
CA PHE A 292 8.03 3.77 13.44
C PHE A 292 9.32 4.07 14.21
N GLY A 293 9.65 5.35 14.42
CA GLY A 293 10.88 5.75 15.09
C GLY A 293 12.10 5.54 14.19
N ASP A 294 13.27 5.34 14.79
CA ASP A 294 14.53 5.17 14.06
C ASP A 294 14.63 3.74 13.52
N VAL A 295 14.06 3.50 12.34
CA VAL A 295 14.12 2.20 11.67
C VAL A 295 15.39 2.12 10.84
N GLY A 296 16.34 1.26 11.27
CA GLY A 296 17.56 0.99 10.51
C GLY A 296 17.30 0.12 9.28
N GLU A 297 18.14 0.26 8.23
CA GLU A 297 18.05 -0.55 7.00
C GLU A 297 18.06 -2.07 7.27
N GLN A 298 18.79 -2.52 8.28
CA GLN A 298 18.85 -3.94 8.63
C GLN A 298 17.48 -4.47 9.06
N ARG A 299 16.68 -3.70 9.82
CA ARG A 299 15.34 -4.08 10.23
C ARG A 299 14.40 -4.19 9.03
N ILE A 300 14.51 -3.28 8.05
CA ILE A 300 13.75 -3.38 6.80
C ILE A 300 14.08 -4.69 6.09
N ARG A 301 15.37 -5.06 5.99
CA ARG A 301 15.79 -6.28 5.30
C ARG A 301 15.35 -7.54 6.02
N SER A 302 15.51 -7.63 7.33
CA SER A 302 15.28 -8.86 8.12
C SER A 302 13.83 -9.00 8.60
N SER A 303 13.24 -7.96 9.23
CA SER A 303 11.88 -8.01 9.77
C SER A 303 10.80 -7.57 8.77
N GLY A 304 11.18 -6.80 7.76
CA GLY A 304 10.29 -6.37 6.69
C GLY A 304 10.31 -7.31 5.49
N ILE A 305 11.25 -7.09 4.57
CA ILE A 305 11.29 -7.75 3.26
C ILE A 305 11.46 -9.27 3.35
N ALA A 306 12.38 -9.76 4.20
CA ALA A 306 12.57 -11.20 4.37
C ALA A 306 11.31 -11.88 4.89
N LYS A 307 10.63 -11.29 5.88
CA LYS A 307 9.40 -11.84 6.44
C LYS A 307 8.21 -11.79 5.48
N LEU A 308 8.11 -10.76 4.66
CA LEU A 308 7.12 -10.73 3.58
C LEU A 308 7.36 -11.87 2.58
N ARG A 309 8.61 -12.13 2.20
CA ARG A 309 8.97 -13.25 1.32
C ARG A 309 8.77 -14.62 1.97
N ASP A 310 9.09 -14.76 3.27
CA ASP A 310 8.79 -15.98 4.05
C ASP A 310 7.28 -16.28 4.05
N ALA A 311 6.44 -15.22 4.00
CA ALA A 311 4.98 -15.31 3.87
C ALA A 311 4.49 -15.40 2.41
N GLU A 312 5.35 -15.77 1.47
CA GLU A 312 5.06 -15.94 0.04
C GLU A 312 4.68 -14.65 -0.71
N VAL A 313 4.91 -13.47 -0.13
CA VAL A 313 4.72 -12.21 -0.85
C VAL A 313 5.86 -12.01 -1.83
N ILE A 314 5.52 -11.85 -3.12
CA ILE A 314 6.50 -11.66 -4.18
C ILE A 314 7.01 -10.22 -4.17
N ILE A 315 8.28 -10.02 -3.85
CA ILE A 315 8.96 -8.72 -3.88
C ILE A 315 10.24 -8.86 -4.71
N ALA A 316 10.32 -8.12 -5.80
CA ALA A 316 11.52 -8.02 -6.61
C ALA A 316 12.59 -7.19 -5.90
N SER A 317 13.86 -7.48 -6.17
CA SER A 317 14.99 -6.70 -5.65
C SER A 317 16.18 -6.76 -6.59
N CYS A 318 16.92 -5.67 -6.62
CA CYS A 318 18.23 -5.57 -7.25
C CYS A 318 19.15 -4.70 -6.39
N GLN A 319 20.32 -4.33 -6.89
CA GLN A 319 21.25 -3.46 -6.16
C GLN A 319 20.67 -2.07 -5.85
N LYS A 320 19.63 -1.62 -6.61
CA LYS A 320 18.98 -0.31 -6.42
C LYS A 320 17.94 -0.30 -5.30
N GLY A 321 17.43 -1.48 -4.89
CA GLY A 321 16.39 -1.58 -3.85
C GLY A 321 15.33 -2.64 -4.12
N TYR A 322 14.08 -2.32 -3.80
CA TYR A 322 12.93 -3.23 -3.83
C TYR A 322 11.81 -2.69 -4.72
N LYS A 323 11.01 -3.60 -5.28
CA LYS A 323 9.89 -3.28 -6.15
C LYS A 323 8.77 -4.29 -5.99
N PHE A 324 7.52 -3.83 -6.07
CA PHE A 324 6.37 -4.71 -6.28
C PHE A 324 6.34 -5.13 -7.75
N PRO A 325 6.50 -6.43 -8.08
CA PRO A 325 6.82 -6.85 -9.45
C PRO A 325 5.62 -6.73 -10.40
N LYS A 326 5.89 -6.31 -11.63
CA LYS A 326 4.94 -6.24 -12.73
C LYS A 326 5.30 -7.15 -13.89
N THR A 327 6.57 -7.46 -14.04
CA THR A 327 7.12 -8.15 -15.21
C THR A 327 7.96 -9.36 -14.80
N ARG A 328 8.20 -10.25 -15.76
CA ARG A 328 9.18 -11.34 -15.59
C ARG A 328 10.58 -10.80 -15.36
N ALA A 329 10.93 -9.68 -15.99
CA ALA A 329 12.23 -9.04 -15.79
C ALA A 329 12.45 -8.69 -14.31
N ASP A 330 11.42 -8.18 -13.61
CA ASP A 330 11.52 -7.89 -12.17
C ASP A 330 11.83 -9.14 -11.34
N ILE A 331 11.29 -10.30 -11.72
CA ILE A 331 11.59 -11.57 -11.06
C ILE A 331 13.02 -12.03 -11.39
N ASN A 332 13.45 -11.87 -12.65
CA ASN A 332 14.79 -12.21 -13.06
C ASN A 332 15.84 -11.38 -12.32
N ASP A 333 15.63 -10.06 -12.17
CA ASP A 333 16.52 -9.20 -11.38
C ASP A 333 16.71 -9.73 -9.95
N PHE A 334 15.64 -10.21 -9.31
CA PHE A 334 15.72 -10.84 -7.99
C PHE A 334 16.53 -12.15 -8.01
N LEU A 335 16.27 -13.00 -9.01
CA LEU A 335 16.96 -14.28 -9.14
C LEU A 335 18.47 -14.09 -9.45
N GLU A 336 18.80 -13.11 -10.31
CA GLU A 336 20.18 -12.75 -10.62
C GLU A 336 20.90 -12.22 -9.38
N LEU A 337 20.25 -11.33 -8.61
CA LEU A 337 20.80 -10.85 -7.34
C LEU A 337 21.04 -12.00 -6.36
N ALA A 338 20.07 -12.91 -6.21
CA ALA A 338 20.21 -14.08 -5.34
C ALA A 338 21.34 -15.01 -5.81
N ALA A 339 21.43 -15.31 -7.10
CA ALA A 339 22.47 -16.12 -7.69
C ALA A 339 23.86 -15.50 -7.47
N SER A 340 23.99 -14.18 -7.64
CA SER A 340 25.25 -13.45 -7.42
C SER A 340 25.78 -13.54 -5.98
N GLN A 341 24.90 -13.79 -5.03
CA GLN A 341 25.26 -13.96 -3.60
C GLN A 341 25.50 -15.42 -3.23
N ILE A 342 24.62 -16.32 -3.66
CA ILE A 342 24.61 -17.73 -3.28
C ILE A 342 25.78 -18.48 -3.94
N VAL A 343 25.97 -18.32 -5.23
CA VAL A 343 26.99 -19.10 -5.99
C VAL A 343 28.39 -18.85 -5.46
N PRO A 344 28.86 -17.60 -5.27
CA PRO A 344 30.21 -17.38 -4.70
C PRO A 344 30.37 -17.89 -3.28
N LEU A 345 29.27 -17.87 -2.48
CA LEU A 345 29.32 -18.42 -1.12
C LEU A 345 29.48 -19.92 -1.13
N LEU A 346 28.75 -20.65 -1.97
CA LEU A 346 28.88 -22.09 -2.15
C LEU A 346 30.25 -22.46 -2.68
N ASP A 347 30.85 -21.72 -3.61
CA ASP A 347 32.20 -21.91 -4.10
C ASP A 347 33.26 -21.74 -2.98
N ARG A 348 33.06 -20.77 -2.08
CA ARG A 348 33.97 -20.59 -0.91
C ARG A 348 33.86 -21.75 0.06
N VAL A 349 32.66 -22.22 0.35
CA VAL A 349 32.42 -23.40 1.19
C VAL A 349 33.12 -24.66 0.59
N LYS A 350 32.95 -24.87 -0.72
CA LYS A 350 33.60 -25.97 -1.45
C LYS A 350 35.13 -25.89 -1.34
N LYS A 351 35.71 -24.71 -1.56
CA LYS A 351 37.17 -24.49 -1.43
C LYS A 351 37.63 -24.76 -0.02
N ALA A 352 36.92 -24.25 1.00
CA ALA A 352 37.28 -24.52 2.40
C ALA A 352 37.24 -26.01 2.72
N ARG A 353 36.16 -26.73 2.33
CA ARG A 353 36.07 -28.20 2.48
C ARG A 353 37.24 -28.91 1.84
N GLY A 354 37.63 -28.54 0.60
CA GLY A 354 38.72 -29.12 -0.11
C GLY A 354 40.06 -28.96 0.62
N VAL A 355 40.35 -27.79 1.18
CA VAL A 355 41.56 -27.52 1.98
C VAL A 355 41.60 -28.42 3.21
N TYR A 356 40.50 -28.56 3.96
CA TYR A 356 40.47 -29.42 5.15
C TYR A 356 40.62 -30.92 4.81
N LEU A 357 39.96 -31.39 3.75
CA LEU A 357 40.13 -32.77 3.28
C LEU A 357 41.57 -33.08 2.89
N LEU A 358 42.22 -32.19 2.14
CA LEU A 358 43.62 -32.35 1.76
C LEU A 358 44.55 -32.33 2.98
N SER A 359 44.32 -31.41 3.93
CA SER A 359 45.12 -31.27 5.13
C SER A 359 45.03 -32.50 6.07
N SER A 360 43.86 -33.15 6.07
CA SER A 360 43.61 -34.37 6.86
C SER A 360 43.86 -35.69 6.08
N VAL A 361 44.44 -35.61 4.87
CA VAL A 361 44.65 -36.77 4.00
C VAL A 361 43.33 -37.56 3.76
N GLY A 362 42.20 -36.85 3.78
CA GLY A 362 40.84 -37.43 3.58
C GLY A 362 40.18 -38.01 4.85
N GLU A 363 40.85 -37.94 5.99
CA GLU A 363 40.32 -38.52 7.24
C GLU A 363 39.23 -37.67 7.89
N TYR A 364 39.21 -36.34 7.63
CA TYR A 364 38.27 -35.40 8.22
C TYR A 364 37.54 -34.55 7.19
N ASP A 365 36.20 -34.73 7.11
CA ASP A 365 35.34 -33.89 6.30
C ASP A 365 34.53 -32.93 7.22
N VAL A 366 34.80 -31.65 7.11
CA VAL A 366 34.15 -30.60 7.90
C VAL A 366 32.63 -30.53 7.69
N LEU A 367 32.11 -31.11 6.62
CA LEU A 367 30.67 -31.20 6.34
C LEU A 367 30.07 -32.58 6.66
N ALA A 368 30.78 -33.47 7.38
CA ALA A 368 30.31 -34.83 7.68
C ALA A 368 29.08 -34.85 8.61
N GLY A 369 28.90 -33.84 9.45
CA GLY A 369 27.77 -33.73 10.39
C GLY A 369 26.42 -33.72 9.72
N ASP A 370 25.37 -34.22 10.40
CA ASP A 370 24.00 -34.28 9.89
C ASP A 370 23.42 -32.90 9.65
N GLU A 371 23.82 -31.92 10.44
CA GLU A 371 23.45 -30.51 10.29
C GLU A 371 23.85 -29.93 8.93
N PHE A 372 24.84 -30.47 8.27
CA PHE A 372 25.32 -30.06 6.94
C PHE A 372 24.82 -30.93 5.78
N ALA A 373 23.87 -31.86 6.02
CA ALA A 373 23.40 -32.79 5.00
C ALA A 373 22.83 -32.07 3.75
N GLN A 374 22.02 -31.01 3.96
CA GLN A 374 21.46 -30.20 2.86
C GLN A 374 22.56 -29.48 2.08
N LEU A 375 23.54 -28.91 2.77
CA LEU A 375 24.65 -28.22 2.13
C LEU A 375 25.53 -29.17 1.29
N ARG A 376 25.80 -30.38 1.79
CA ARG A 376 26.49 -31.43 1.01
C ARG A 376 25.75 -31.78 -0.27
N MET A 377 24.40 -31.94 -0.17
CA MET A 377 23.56 -32.24 -1.32
C MET A 377 23.61 -31.13 -2.37
N LEU A 378 23.51 -29.86 -1.95
CA LEU A 378 23.60 -28.70 -2.84
C LEU A 378 24.98 -28.65 -3.55
N LEU A 379 26.08 -28.85 -2.82
CA LEU A 379 27.41 -28.86 -3.41
C LEU A 379 27.60 -30.01 -4.41
N SER A 380 27.11 -31.20 -4.10
CA SER A 380 27.16 -32.35 -5.02
C SER A 380 26.33 -32.11 -6.29
N SER A 381 25.19 -31.51 -6.18
CA SER A 381 24.35 -31.14 -7.33
C SER A 381 25.01 -30.12 -8.26
N LEU A 382 25.73 -29.14 -7.68
CA LEU A 382 26.48 -28.15 -8.45
C LEU A 382 27.67 -28.79 -9.20
N ASP A 383 28.33 -29.77 -8.60
CA ASP A 383 29.42 -30.49 -9.25
C ASP A 383 28.91 -31.32 -10.43
N ALA A 384 27.80 -32.04 -10.24
CA ALA A 384 27.19 -32.84 -11.32
C ALA A 384 26.72 -31.99 -12.52
N LEU A 385 26.26 -30.76 -12.28
CA LEU A 385 25.89 -29.84 -13.34
C LEU A 385 27.10 -29.29 -14.12
N ARG A 386 28.20 -28.99 -13.44
CA ARG A 386 29.45 -28.56 -14.10
C ARG A 386 30.11 -29.66 -14.94
N ASP A 387 30.01 -30.90 -14.49
CA ASP A 387 30.53 -32.05 -15.24
C ASP A 387 29.65 -32.43 -16.44
N SER A 388 28.43 -31.96 -16.50
CA SER A 388 27.48 -32.20 -17.59
C SER A 388 27.47 -31.11 -18.68
N GLU A 389 28.14 -29.98 -18.49
CA GLU A 389 28.33 -28.99 -19.58
C GLU A 389 29.43 -29.51 -20.53
N PRO A 390 29.11 -29.71 -21.83
CA PRO A 390 30.12 -30.07 -22.80
C PRO A 390 31.14 -28.92 -22.91
N LEU A 391 32.42 -29.22 -22.77
CA LEU A 391 33.53 -28.32 -23.05
C LEU A 391 33.28 -27.67 -24.44
N ALA A 392 32.90 -26.41 -24.45
CA ALA A 392 32.73 -25.60 -25.65
C ALA A 392 34.08 -25.10 -26.17
#